data_3a6c8c28585bca9d3f20d594854cd05e
#
_entry.id   3a6c8c28585bca9d3f20d594854cd05e
#
_cell.length_a   1.000
_cell.length_b   1.000
_cell.length_c   1.000
_cell.angle_alpha   90.00
_cell.angle_beta   90.00
_cell.angle_gamma   90.00
#
_symmetry.space_group_name_H-M   'P 1'
#
loop_
_entity.id
_entity.type
_entity.pdbx_description
1 polymer ?
#
loop_
_entity_poly.entity_id
_entity_poly.type
_entity_poly.pdbx_seq_one_letter_code
_entity_poly.pdbx_strand_id
1 'polypeptide(L)'
;MDFIRILVMATKLIYLIPALAVVISGCSGTSGEPDSPVSEGYEIVWTPESPLKGETVTFSVPEAENDVRSILWTFGDNGTKSSDGASSVTHIYGYAGSYNVQAYLTLKAGGMKEVTAKVTVSDTEAAVLVSNVWPARMEKVTFGVTSVPGIQSVSWNFGDGTTETSLSPVHQYSADGEYEVKAEVSMTGGKTLNMSRTVKVEGESLSWGCQNFNKGKVWIMAHRGNVDAGYEYAPNSFAGFRKCVESGCVDFIETDAQVTKDGVVICLHDNYLSRFTDYSSYASDRGYISQFTYEEIKKYRIKTTDGKVSDQIVPTLKDVLTELRGKVWFNLDKCSDTDKDIEMISKIYDVVKECGCLDMVQFYVGNSGTSNAKWLTEQPCPAIISPHANSSKQLAAMTSFRPFYFVQISTATLQSDISWLRTAGAAGLTITNILDDNGQAFKEGNTTLIDKFVGAGLDMVQCDYPVEMDKHLRSIGKR
;
A
#
# COMPACT_ATOMS: atom_id res chain seq x y z
N MET A 1 -23.77 -36.69 -35.57
CA MET A 1 -22.33 -36.89 -35.81
C MET A 1 -21.59 -36.33 -34.60
N ASP A 2 -21.06 -37.24 -33.88
CA ASP A 2 -20.72 -37.21 -32.47
C ASP A 2 -19.54 -36.33 -32.11
N PHE A 3 -19.73 -35.53 -31.04
CA PHE A 3 -18.66 -34.85 -30.35
C PHE A 3 -18.25 -35.68 -29.09
N ILE A 4 -17.05 -36.23 -29.12
CA ILE A 4 -16.45 -36.93 -28.01
C ILE A 4 -16.02 -35.91 -26.95
N ARG A 5 -16.61 -36.02 -25.76
CA ARG A 5 -16.15 -35.33 -24.55
C ARG A 5 -15.01 -36.17 -23.92
N ILE A 6 -13.83 -35.56 -23.82
CA ILE A 6 -12.76 -36.10 -22.99
C ILE A 6 -12.84 -35.45 -21.62
N LEU A 7 -13.19 -36.25 -20.62
CA LEU A 7 -13.22 -35.89 -19.21
C LEU A 7 -11.85 -36.25 -18.61
N VAL A 8 -11.08 -35.23 -18.19
CA VAL A 8 -9.85 -35.46 -17.41
C VAL A 8 -10.21 -35.42 -15.93
N MET A 9 -10.22 -36.57 -15.30
CA MET A 9 -10.31 -36.73 -13.84
C MET A 9 -8.93 -36.45 -13.22
N ALA A 10 -8.83 -35.40 -12.42
CA ALA A 10 -7.71 -35.18 -11.54
C ALA A 10 -7.94 -35.98 -10.23
N THR A 11 -7.20 -37.03 -10.05
CA THR A 11 -7.17 -37.83 -8.81
C THR A 11 -6.42 -37.07 -7.71
N LYS A 12 -7.15 -36.59 -6.71
CA LYS A 12 -6.57 -36.12 -5.45
C LYS A 12 -6.14 -37.35 -4.63
N LEU A 13 -4.85 -37.51 -4.41
CA LEU A 13 -4.30 -38.49 -3.48
C LEU A 13 -4.38 -37.86 -2.07
N ILE A 14 -5.34 -38.37 -1.27
CA ILE A 14 -5.45 -38.03 0.15
C ILE A 14 -4.65 -39.09 0.92
N TYR A 15 -3.56 -38.68 1.55
CA TYR A 15 -2.88 -39.51 2.54
C TYR A 15 -3.65 -39.41 3.86
N LEU A 16 -4.34 -40.53 4.19
CA LEU A 16 -4.87 -40.75 5.53
C LEU A 16 -3.73 -41.17 6.45
N ILE A 17 -3.49 -40.41 7.50
CA ILE A 17 -2.73 -40.84 8.67
C ILE A 17 -3.75 -41.44 9.63
N PRO A 18 -3.59 -42.65 10.14
CA PRO A 18 -4.54 -43.24 11.07
C PRO A 18 -4.43 -42.58 12.45
N ALA A 19 -5.50 -41.91 12.88
CA ALA A 19 -5.66 -41.48 14.25
C ALA A 19 -5.84 -42.69 15.14
N LEU A 20 -4.92 -42.96 16.06
CA LEU A 20 -5.05 -43.93 17.12
C LEU A 20 -5.96 -43.35 18.21
N ALA A 21 -7.23 -43.72 18.19
CA ALA A 21 -8.18 -43.40 19.24
C ALA A 21 -7.94 -44.23 20.46
N VAL A 22 -7.49 -43.66 21.56
CA VAL A 22 -7.55 -44.28 22.89
C VAL A 22 -8.86 -43.87 23.53
N VAL A 23 -9.75 -44.84 23.68
CA VAL A 23 -11.00 -44.71 24.44
C VAL A 23 -10.64 -44.79 25.92
N ILE A 24 -10.89 -43.73 26.69
CA ILE A 24 -11.00 -43.83 28.15
C ILE A 24 -12.43 -43.42 28.52
N SER A 25 -13.10 -44.36 29.16
CA SER A 25 -14.46 -44.26 29.66
C SER A 25 -14.51 -43.58 31.02
N GLY A 26 -15.44 -42.63 31.17
CA GLY A 26 -16.23 -42.48 32.40
C GLY A 26 -15.92 -41.34 33.34
N CYS A 27 -16.81 -40.46 33.44
CA CYS A 27 -17.66 -39.95 34.51
C CYS A 27 -17.73 -38.41 34.58
N SER A 28 -18.94 -37.99 34.33
CA SER A 28 -19.71 -36.79 34.78
C SER A 28 -19.06 -35.72 35.66
N GLY A 29 -19.21 -34.47 35.21
CA GLY A 29 -19.43 -33.33 36.12
C GLY A 29 -18.89 -31.99 35.64
N THR A 30 -19.80 -31.07 35.29
CA THR A 30 -19.75 -29.61 35.36
C THR A 30 -18.84 -28.81 34.42
N SER A 31 -19.52 -27.94 33.69
CA SER A 31 -19.08 -26.80 32.87
C SER A 31 -17.92 -25.96 33.43
N GLY A 32 -16.83 -25.92 32.66
CA GLY A 32 -15.73 -24.98 32.76
C GLY A 32 -14.97 -25.05 31.45
N GLU A 33 -14.66 -23.91 30.84
CA GLU A 33 -13.79 -23.83 29.67
C GLU A 33 -12.46 -24.52 29.98
N PRO A 34 -11.84 -25.24 29.01
CA PRO A 34 -10.57 -25.88 29.28
C PRO A 34 -9.46 -24.84 29.28
N ASP A 35 -8.95 -24.56 30.49
CA ASP A 35 -7.62 -23.98 30.66
C ASP A 35 -6.61 -24.84 29.90
N SER A 36 -5.76 -24.20 29.10
CA SER A 36 -4.60 -24.84 28.47
C SER A 36 -3.75 -25.50 29.55
N PRO A 37 -3.28 -26.75 29.41
CA PRO A 37 -2.45 -27.36 30.41
C PRO A 37 -1.13 -26.62 30.51
N VAL A 38 -0.93 -25.88 31.59
CA VAL A 38 0.38 -25.39 32.01
C VAL A 38 1.24 -26.61 32.31
N SER A 39 2.23 -26.90 31.46
CA SER A 39 3.19 -28.00 31.70
C SER A 39 4.12 -27.56 32.81
N GLU A 40 3.91 -28.06 34.02
CA GLU A 40 4.87 -27.85 35.11
C GLU A 40 6.26 -28.34 34.68
N GLY A 41 7.23 -27.42 34.53
CA GLY A 41 8.64 -27.69 34.54
C GLY A 41 9.41 -27.70 33.22
N TYR A 42 8.82 -27.42 32.06
CA TYR A 42 9.55 -27.28 30.79
C TYR A 42 9.06 -26.04 30.01
N GLU A 43 10.00 -25.24 29.50
CA GLU A 43 9.71 -24.06 28.71
C GLU A 43 10.60 -23.99 27.46
N ILE A 44 10.03 -23.58 26.30
CA ILE A 44 10.80 -23.30 25.10
C ILE A 44 11.40 -21.91 25.23
N VAL A 45 12.72 -21.82 25.17
CA VAL A 45 13.44 -20.53 25.05
C VAL A 45 14.08 -20.43 23.68
N TRP A 46 14.20 -19.21 23.20
CA TRP A 46 14.82 -18.94 21.89
C TRP A 46 15.64 -17.65 21.88
N THR A 47 16.59 -17.62 20.96
CA THR A 47 17.46 -16.45 20.76
C THR A 47 17.71 -16.26 19.26
N PRO A 48 17.60 -15.00 18.74
CA PRO A 48 17.21 -13.76 19.45
C PRO A 48 15.72 -13.78 19.87
N GLU A 49 15.35 -13.07 20.92
CA GLU A 49 13.97 -13.00 21.43
C GLU A 49 12.97 -12.40 20.41
N SER A 50 13.47 -11.53 19.54
CA SER A 50 12.73 -10.89 18.46
C SER A 50 13.44 -11.16 17.12
N PRO A 51 13.30 -12.35 16.56
CA PRO A 51 13.99 -12.76 15.34
C PRO A 51 13.48 -12.00 14.11
N LEU A 52 14.40 -11.77 13.18
CA LEU A 52 14.11 -11.24 11.87
C LEU A 52 13.95 -12.38 10.84
N LYS A 53 13.19 -12.12 9.79
CA LYS A 53 13.11 -12.98 8.60
C LYS A 53 14.51 -13.24 8.05
N GLY A 54 14.81 -14.50 7.79
CA GLY A 54 16.13 -14.94 7.31
C GLY A 54 17.21 -15.05 8.40
N GLU A 55 16.92 -14.65 9.64
CA GLU A 55 17.84 -14.79 10.77
C GLU A 55 17.79 -16.19 11.37
N THR A 56 18.94 -16.68 11.83
CA THR A 56 19.03 -17.97 12.52
C THR A 56 18.51 -17.83 13.95
N VAL A 57 17.44 -18.56 14.25
CA VAL A 57 16.86 -18.64 15.60
C VAL A 57 17.30 -19.95 16.24
N THR A 58 17.86 -19.87 17.44
CA THR A 58 18.27 -21.04 18.24
C THR A 58 17.20 -21.31 19.30
N PHE A 59 16.68 -22.52 19.33
CA PHE A 59 15.66 -22.99 20.29
C PHE A 59 16.26 -24.01 21.25
N SER A 60 15.84 -23.96 22.50
CA SER A 60 16.17 -24.99 23.50
C SER A 60 15.06 -25.12 24.54
N VAL A 61 15.12 -26.21 25.29
CA VAL A 61 14.36 -26.45 26.51
C VAL A 61 15.38 -26.72 27.60
N PRO A 62 15.84 -25.70 28.35
CA PRO A 62 16.95 -25.83 29.30
C PRO A 62 16.71 -26.91 30.36
N GLU A 63 15.46 -27.05 30.83
CA GLU A 63 15.09 -28.02 31.87
C GLU A 63 15.13 -29.49 31.37
N ALA A 64 15.29 -29.69 30.06
CA ALA A 64 15.30 -31.02 29.44
C ALA A 64 16.62 -31.79 29.65
N GLU A 65 17.69 -31.16 30.19
CA GLU A 65 19.05 -31.69 30.22
C GLU A 65 19.16 -33.07 30.89
N ASN A 66 18.46 -33.25 32.00
CA ASN A 66 18.59 -34.48 32.80
C ASN A 66 17.53 -35.56 32.44
N ASP A 67 16.35 -35.15 32.04
CA ASP A 67 15.17 -36.04 32.00
C ASP A 67 14.70 -36.44 30.60
N VAL A 68 15.14 -35.73 29.56
CA VAL A 68 14.70 -35.90 28.18
C VAL A 68 15.73 -36.73 27.41
N ARG A 69 15.23 -37.71 26.62
CA ARG A 69 16.03 -38.53 25.72
C ARG A 69 16.19 -37.82 24.36
N SER A 70 15.10 -37.34 23.82
CA SER A 70 15.07 -36.65 22.52
C SER A 70 13.89 -35.67 22.44
N ILE A 71 14.03 -34.67 21.58
CA ILE A 71 13.00 -33.67 21.32
C ILE A 71 12.73 -33.69 19.80
N LEU A 72 11.45 -33.79 19.41
CA LEU A 72 10.99 -33.48 18.06
C LEU A 72 10.40 -32.09 18.04
N TRP A 73 10.97 -31.25 17.25
CA TRP A 73 10.57 -29.84 17.08
C TRP A 73 9.70 -29.67 15.84
N THR A 74 8.65 -28.85 15.96
CA THR A 74 7.92 -28.25 14.82
C THR A 74 7.95 -26.74 14.97
N PHE A 75 8.23 -26.02 13.87
CA PHE A 75 8.47 -24.59 13.96
C PHE A 75 7.26 -23.73 13.51
N GLY A 76 6.14 -24.38 13.17
CA GLY A 76 4.91 -23.67 12.77
C GLY A 76 4.87 -23.21 11.30
N ASP A 77 5.95 -23.41 10.55
CA ASP A 77 6.08 -23.14 9.12
C ASP A 77 6.26 -24.39 8.26
N ASN A 78 5.85 -25.56 8.79
CA ASN A 78 6.09 -26.93 8.29
C ASN A 78 7.55 -27.42 8.46
N GLY A 79 8.45 -26.62 9.02
CA GLY A 79 9.79 -27.04 9.38
C GLY A 79 9.76 -27.97 10.59
N THR A 80 10.58 -29.05 10.55
CA THR A 80 10.74 -29.99 11.66
C THR A 80 12.21 -30.33 11.86
N LYS A 81 12.62 -30.56 13.12
CA LYS A 81 13.96 -31.07 13.48
C LYS A 81 13.88 -31.98 14.68
N SER A 82 14.85 -32.87 14.81
CA SER A 82 15.02 -33.70 16.02
C SER A 82 16.35 -33.35 16.68
N SER A 83 16.38 -33.38 18.00
CA SER A 83 17.61 -33.26 18.81
C SER A 83 17.64 -34.32 19.88
N ASP A 84 18.85 -34.72 20.30
CA ASP A 84 19.06 -35.63 21.43
C ASP A 84 19.18 -34.81 22.72
N GLY A 85 18.39 -35.22 23.75
CA GLY A 85 18.41 -34.58 25.07
C GLY A 85 18.13 -33.06 25.01
N ALA A 86 18.89 -32.28 25.77
CA ALA A 86 18.79 -30.83 25.87
C ALA A 86 19.51 -30.05 24.77
N SER A 87 19.91 -30.69 23.67
CA SER A 87 20.61 -30.03 22.59
C SER A 87 19.73 -28.97 21.94
N SER A 88 20.28 -27.78 21.75
CA SER A 88 19.61 -26.71 21.01
C SER A 88 19.49 -27.05 19.53
N VAL A 89 18.44 -26.54 18.89
CA VAL A 89 18.25 -26.61 17.44
C VAL A 89 18.18 -25.22 16.85
N THR A 90 18.57 -25.07 15.60
CA THR A 90 18.44 -23.79 14.88
C THR A 90 17.38 -23.90 13.81
N HIS A 91 16.65 -22.83 13.56
CA HIS A 91 15.69 -22.69 12.47
C HIS A 91 15.79 -21.30 11.86
N ILE A 92 15.39 -21.19 10.57
CA ILE A 92 15.36 -19.91 9.84
C ILE A 92 13.95 -19.78 9.23
N TYR A 93 13.24 -18.73 9.62
CA TYR A 93 11.93 -18.43 9.05
C TYR A 93 12.09 -17.65 7.73
N GLY A 94 11.50 -18.16 6.67
CA GLY A 94 11.52 -17.51 5.34
C GLY A 94 10.60 -16.31 5.21
N TYR A 95 9.64 -16.14 6.13
CA TYR A 95 8.66 -15.05 6.12
C TYR A 95 8.46 -14.50 7.52
N ALA A 96 8.07 -13.22 7.60
CA ALA A 96 7.58 -12.63 8.84
C ALA A 96 6.21 -13.20 9.22
N GLY A 97 5.94 -13.30 10.51
CA GLY A 97 4.68 -13.85 11.01
C GLY A 97 4.77 -14.35 12.43
N SER A 98 3.66 -14.84 12.94
CA SER A 98 3.60 -15.52 14.25
C SER A 98 3.53 -17.03 14.06
N TYR A 99 4.47 -17.74 14.65
CA TYR A 99 4.65 -19.16 14.53
C TYR A 99 4.41 -19.85 15.86
N ASN A 100 3.61 -20.92 15.86
CA ASN A 100 3.44 -21.80 17.03
C ASN A 100 4.52 -22.86 16.98
N VAL A 101 5.54 -22.72 17.81
CA VAL A 101 6.63 -23.70 17.96
C VAL A 101 6.20 -24.75 18.97
N GLN A 102 6.39 -26.02 18.65
CA GLN A 102 6.08 -27.14 19.53
C GLN A 102 7.33 -28.01 19.70
N ALA A 103 7.56 -28.44 20.94
CA ALA A 103 8.60 -29.40 21.30
C ALA A 103 7.94 -30.65 21.93
N TYR A 104 8.07 -31.77 21.27
CA TYR A 104 7.62 -33.07 21.78
C TYR A 104 8.78 -33.78 22.44
N LEU A 105 8.81 -33.79 23.77
CA LEU A 105 9.87 -34.33 24.61
C LEU A 105 9.62 -35.82 24.88
N THR A 106 10.56 -36.68 24.50
CA THR A 106 10.55 -38.11 24.90
C THR A 106 11.36 -38.24 26.18
N LEU A 107 10.72 -38.62 27.28
CA LEU A 107 11.35 -38.73 28.58
C LEU A 107 12.19 -39.97 28.75
N LYS A 108 13.30 -39.94 29.47
CA LYS A 108 14.16 -41.07 29.79
C LYS A 108 13.41 -42.13 30.64
N ALA A 109 12.53 -41.65 31.52
CA ALA A 109 11.69 -42.52 32.38
C ALA A 109 10.48 -43.15 31.63
N GLY A 110 10.31 -42.83 30.34
CA GLY A 110 9.16 -43.20 29.52
C GLY A 110 8.05 -42.15 29.53
N GLY A 111 7.29 -42.12 28.44
CA GLY A 111 6.25 -41.11 28.20
C GLY A 111 6.73 -39.96 27.36
N MET A 112 5.78 -39.08 26.98
CA MET A 112 6.02 -37.88 26.16
C MET A 112 5.37 -36.69 26.84
N LYS A 113 5.99 -35.52 26.66
CA LYS A 113 5.42 -34.20 27.01
C LYS A 113 5.46 -33.29 25.79
N GLU A 114 4.47 -32.40 25.68
CA GLU A 114 4.42 -31.37 24.67
C GLU A 114 4.59 -29.99 25.35
N VAL A 115 5.41 -29.18 24.78
CA VAL A 115 5.62 -27.77 25.18
C VAL A 115 5.42 -26.90 23.96
N THR A 116 4.76 -25.76 24.14
CA THR A 116 4.44 -24.84 23.03
C THR A 116 4.91 -23.43 23.35
N ALA A 117 5.35 -22.70 22.32
CA ALA A 117 5.69 -21.29 22.41
C ALA A 117 5.23 -20.57 21.15
N LYS A 118 4.92 -19.29 21.29
CA LYS A 118 4.56 -18.43 20.16
C LYS A 118 5.73 -17.50 19.86
N VAL A 119 6.33 -17.66 18.68
CA VAL A 119 7.46 -16.87 18.20
C VAL A 119 6.96 -15.89 17.14
N THR A 120 7.27 -14.60 17.31
CA THR A 120 6.95 -13.59 16.29
C THR A 120 8.22 -13.19 15.56
N VAL A 121 8.23 -13.38 14.25
CA VAL A 121 9.31 -13.04 13.32
C VAL A 121 8.94 -11.77 12.58
N SER A 122 9.82 -10.77 12.61
CA SER A 122 9.61 -9.47 11.96
C SER A 122 10.33 -9.38 10.61
N ASP A 123 9.81 -8.55 9.70
CA ASP A 123 10.44 -8.33 8.38
C ASP A 123 11.63 -7.37 8.46
N THR A 124 11.61 -6.47 9.45
CA THR A 124 12.57 -5.37 9.56
C THR A 124 13.08 -5.21 10.98
N GLU A 125 14.31 -4.71 11.11
CA GLU A 125 14.81 -4.18 12.36
C GLU A 125 13.86 -3.11 12.94
N ALA A 126 13.85 -2.97 14.26
CA ALA A 126 13.12 -1.90 14.91
C ALA A 126 13.55 -0.55 14.31
N ALA A 127 12.63 0.19 13.75
CA ALA A 127 12.89 1.43 13.03
C ALA A 127 11.87 2.52 13.38
N VAL A 128 12.30 3.77 13.26
CA VAL A 128 11.39 4.93 13.32
C VAL A 128 10.56 4.99 12.05
N LEU A 129 9.24 4.95 12.21
CA LEU A 129 8.26 5.20 11.17
C LEU A 129 7.93 6.69 11.14
N VAL A 130 7.86 7.27 9.95
CA VAL A 130 7.53 8.68 9.74
C VAL A 130 6.54 8.77 8.59
N SER A 131 5.44 9.48 8.78
CA SER A 131 4.43 9.67 7.72
C SER A 131 5.00 10.43 6.52
N ASN A 132 5.93 11.36 6.78
CA ASN A 132 6.61 12.13 5.75
C ASN A 132 8.05 12.41 6.20
N VAL A 133 9.06 11.92 5.47
CA VAL A 133 10.48 12.17 5.76
C VAL A 133 10.99 13.49 5.18
N TRP A 134 10.16 14.15 4.39
CA TRP A 134 10.48 15.44 3.77
C TRP A 134 9.27 16.40 3.87
N PRO A 135 8.81 16.73 5.09
CA PRO A 135 7.67 17.61 5.28
C PRO A 135 8.01 19.06 4.95
N ALA A 136 6.98 19.82 4.62
CA ALA A 136 7.08 21.27 4.62
C ALA A 136 6.98 21.84 6.06
N ARG A 137 7.34 23.12 6.23
CA ARG A 137 7.09 23.82 7.50
C ARG A 137 5.63 23.75 7.89
N MET A 138 5.37 23.55 9.19
CA MET A 138 4.03 23.48 9.78
C MET A 138 3.15 22.32 9.27
N GLU A 139 3.69 21.41 8.47
CA GLU A 139 3.01 20.17 8.11
C GLU A 139 2.97 19.22 9.31
N LYS A 140 1.83 18.55 9.50
CA LYS A 140 1.68 17.54 10.56
C LYS A 140 2.35 16.25 10.16
N VAL A 141 3.36 15.86 10.90
CA VAL A 141 4.10 14.61 10.71
C VAL A 141 3.74 13.64 11.83
N THR A 142 3.26 12.47 11.48
CA THR A 142 2.98 11.40 12.45
C THR A 142 4.20 10.50 12.54
N PHE A 143 4.62 10.21 13.77
CA PHE A 143 5.72 9.30 14.06
C PHE A 143 5.22 8.02 14.69
N GLY A 144 6.02 6.97 14.60
CA GLY A 144 5.77 5.69 15.22
C GLY A 144 7.04 4.85 15.22
N VAL A 145 6.98 3.68 15.79
CA VAL A 145 8.02 2.67 15.70
C VAL A 145 7.46 1.41 15.08
N THR A 146 8.29 0.64 14.37
CA THR A 146 7.86 -0.67 13.85
C THR A 146 7.31 -1.51 15.01
N SER A 147 6.24 -2.25 14.75
CA SER A 147 5.63 -3.12 15.75
C SER A 147 6.60 -4.26 16.10
N VAL A 148 7.26 -4.14 17.24
CA VAL A 148 8.04 -5.21 17.86
C VAL A 148 7.35 -5.65 19.16
N PRO A 149 7.30 -6.95 19.46
CA PRO A 149 6.66 -7.42 20.68
C PRO A 149 7.30 -6.83 21.94
N GLY A 150 6.48 -6.48 22.92
CA GLY A 150 6.95 -6.05 24.23
C GLY A 150 7.28 -4.56 24.38
N ILE A 151 6.86 -3.69 23.47
CA ILE A 151 6.96 -2.23 23.65
C ILE A 151 6.07 -1.81 24.82
N GLN A 152 6.67 -1.11 25.81
CA GLN A 152 5.95 -0.52 26.94
C GLN A 152 5.73 0.97 26.77
N SER A 153 6.74 1.70 26.33
CA SER A 153 6.67 3.15 26.10
C SER A 153 7.68 3.59 25.05
N VAL A 154 7.45 4.76 24.46
CA VAL A 154 8.38 5.42 23.54
C VAL A 154 8.58 6.86 23.99
N SER A 155 9.82 7.30 24.10
CA SER A 155 10.22 8.69 24.32
C SER A 155 10.84 9.23 23.05
N TRP A 156 10.35 10.37 22.59
CA TRP A 156 10.75 11.01 21.34
C TRP A 156 11.55 12.28 21.59
N ASN A 157 12.57 12.49 20.77
CA ASN A 157 13.24 13.76 20.57
C ASN A 157 13.20 14.06 19.07
N PHE A 158 12.52 15.14 18.68
CA PHE A 158 12.31 15.47 17.26
C PHE A 158 13.48 16.21 16.60
N GLY A 159 14.55 16.49 17.35
CA GLY A 159 15.76 17.14 16.82
C GLY A 159 15.68 18.66 16.78
N ASP A 160 14.53 19.26 17.05
CA ASP A 160 14.30 20.71 17.12
C ASP A 160 14.23 21.26 18.55
N GLY A 161 14.58 20.43 19.52
CA GLY A 161 14.54 20.75 20.95
C GLY A 161 13.23 20.33 21.63
N THR A 162 12.26 19.82 20.91
CA THR A 162 11.00 19.32 21.46
C THR A 162 11.05 17.81 21.73
N THR A 163 10.32 17.37 22.74
CA THR A 163 10.22 15.97 23.15
C THR A 163 8.77 15.59 23.47
N GLU A 164 8.44 14.30 23.30
CA GLU A 164 7.11 13.76 23.63
C GLU A 164 7.20 12.29 24.04
N THR A 165 6.21 11.81 24.80
CA THR A 165 6.07 10.41 25.20
C THR A 165 4.71 9.89 24.74
N SER A 166 4.68 9.22 23.59
CA SER A 166 3.46 8.59 23.05
C SER A 166 3.85 7.51 22.06
N LEU A 167 2.98 6.53 21.79
CA LEU A 167 3.26 5.49 20.80
C LEU A 167 3.20 6.02 19.36
N SER A 168 2.43 7.09 19.14
CA SER A 168 2.25 7.69 17.81
C SER A 168 2.05 9.20 17.92
N PRO A 169 3.11 9.98 18.19
CA PRO A 169 3.01 11.43 18.30
C PRO A 169 2.81 12.09 16.93
N VAL A 170 2.23 13.29 16.97
CA VAL A 170 2.16 14.19 15.81
C VAL A 170 2.98 15.43 16.11
N HIS A 171 3.93 15.75 15.23
CA HIS A 171 4.82 16.89 15.38
C HIS A 171 4.77 17.81 14.16
N GLN A 172 5.16 19.08 14.33
CA GLN A 172 5.23 20.12 13.28
C GLN A 172 6.54 20.89 13.46
N TYR A 173 7.33 20.99 12.40
CA TYR A 173 8.56 21.78 12.38
C TYR A 173 8.28 23.18 11.88
N SER A 174 8.77 24.20 12.59
CA SER A 174 8.54 25.62 12.24
C SER A 174 9.60 26.21 11.31
N ALA A 175 10.72 25.55 11.10
CA ALA A 175 11.82 26.03 10.26
C ALA A 175 12.33 24.94 9.31
N ASP A 176 12.91 25.35 8.18
CA ASP A 176 13.63 24.45 7.29
C ASP A 176 14.87 23.89 7.98
N GLY A 177 15.23 22.64 7.69
CA GLY A 177 16.40 21.98 8.27
C GLY A 177 16.37 20.48 8.14
N GLU A 178 17.47 19.86 8.53
CA GLU A 178 17.55 18.40 8.73
C GLU A 178 17.51 18.11 10.21
N TYR A 179 16.54 17.32 10.63
CA TYR A 179 16.29 16.98 12.03
C TYR A 179 16.53 15.49 12.25
N GLU A 180 17.46 15.15 13.15
CA GLU A 180 17.62 13.77 13.59
C GLU A 180 16.59 13.44 14.67
N VAL A 181 15.52 12.77 14.27
CA VAL A 181 14.49 12.28 15.19
C VAL A 181 14.99 11.03 15.87
N LYS A 182 14.93 11.01 17.21
CA LYS A 182 15.34 9.89 18.06
C LYS A 182 14.14 9.33 18.81
N ALA A 183 14.05 8.00 18.83
CA ALA A 183 13.09 7.27 19.64
C ALA A 183 13.83 6.35 20.61
N GLU A 184 13.57 6.52 21.89
CA GLU A 184 13.99 5.60 22.95
C GLU A 184 12.78 4.75 23.34
N VAL A 185 12.86 3.44 23.07
CA VAL A 185 11.76 2.49 23.28
C VAL A 185 12.07 1.62 24.49
N SER A 186 11.24 1.72 25.52
CA SER A 186 11.32 0.83 26.68
C SER A 186 10.55 -0.47 26.39
N MET A 187 11.20 -1.60 26.61
CA MET A 187 10.69 -2.94 26.37
C MET A 187 10.39 -3.67 27.67
N THR A 188 9.49 -4.65 27.60
CA THR A 188 9.33 -5.63 28.68
C THR A 188 10.67 -6.30 28.99
N GLY A 189 10.95 -6.55 30.28
CA GLY A 189 12.25 -7.08 30.71
C GLY A 189 13.36 -6.03 30.92
N GLY A 190 13.01 -4.73 30.79
CA GLY A 190 13.94 -3.62 31.09
C GLY A 190 14.95 -3.31 29.97
N LYS A 191 14.81 -3.91 28.80
CA LYS A 191 15.61 -3.58 27.60
C LYS A 191 15.17 -2.24 27.04
N THR A 192 16.12 -1.45 26.56
CA THR A 192 15.88 -0.21 25.83
C THR A 192 16.41 -0.33 24.41
N LEU A 193 15.62 0.11 23.41
CA LEU A 193 16.05 0.23 22.01
C LEU A 193 16.15 1.72 21.68
N ASN A 194 17.27 2.13 21.09
CA ASN A 194 17.48 3.48 20.58
C ASN A 194 17.48 3.46 19.06
N MET A 195 16.63 4.27 18.46
CA MET A 195 16.48 4.37 17.01
C MET A 195 16.51 5.83 16.59
N SER A 196 16.98 6.09 15.38
CA SER A 196 16.91 7.44 14.82
C SER A 196 16.53 7.42 13.34
N ARG A 197 15.99 8.54 12.88
CA ARG A 197 15.70 8.80 11.49
C ARG A 197 15.81 10.28 11.18
N THR A 198 16.43 10.62 10.06
CA THR A 198 16.49 12.01 9.58
C THR A 198 15.19 12.40 8.89
N VAL A 199 14.68 13.57 9.24
CA VAL A 199 13.56 14.26 8.59
C VAL A 199 14.10 15.57 8.00
N LYS A 200 13.93 15.77 6.69
CA LYS A 200 14.31 17.00 6.02
C LYS A 200 13.07 17.88 5.84
N VAL A 201 13.04 19.02 6.49
CA VAL A 201 11.96 20.01 6.39
C VAL A 201 12.34 21.07 5.37
N GLU A 202 11.48 21.33 4.39
CA GLU A 202 11.79 22.28 3.32
C GLU A 202 10.52 22.90 2.73
N GLY A 203 10.48 24.24 2.70
CA GLY A 203 9.44 25.02 2.04
C GLY A 203 8.12 25.14 2.81
N GLU A 204 7.13 25.73 2.17
CA GLU A 204 5.78 25.87 2.73
C GLU A 204 4.87 24.74 2.25
N SER A 205 4.03 24.22 3.16
CA SER A 205 3.05 23.21 2.82
C SER A 205 2.07 23.75 1.78
N LEU A 206 1.86 23.00 0.70
CA LEU A 206 0.57 23.04 0.03
C LEU A 206 -0.42 22.55 1.07
N SER A 207 -1.21 23.46 1.68
CA SER A 207 -2.13 23.10 2.74
C SER A 207 -3.10 22.01 2.24
N TRP A 208 -2.73 20.76 2.50
CA TRP A 208 -3.45 19.59 2.04
C TRP A 208 -4.45 19.16 3.12
N GLY A 209 -5.67 19.07 2.72
CA GLY A 209 -6.77 18.58 3.53
C GLY A 209 -8.06 18.95 2.83
N CYS A 210 -9.02 18.02 2.76
CA CYS A 210 -10.30 18.27 2.10
C CYS A 210 -11.04 19.52 2.68
N GLN A 211 -10.78 19.86 3.94
CA GLN A 211 -11.31 21.08 4.53
C GLN A 211 -10.74 22.37 3.92
N ASN A 212 -9.61 22.29 3.24
CA ASN A 212 -8.95 23.41 2.60
C ASN A 212 -9.34 23.56 1.11
N PHE A 213 -10.04 22.57 0.55
CA PHE A 213 -10.59 22.72 -0.79
C PHE A 213 -11.77 23.68 -0.76
N ASN A 214 -11.66 24.75 -1.54
CA ASN A 214 -12.71 25.75 -1.63
C ASN A 214 -13.92 25.18 -2.36
N LYS A 215 -14.99 24.90 -1.65
CA LYS A 215 -16.27 24.53 -2.25
C LYS A 215 -16.79 25.72 -3.07
N GLY A 216 -16.98 25.53 -4.34
CA GLY A 216 -17.38 26.57 -5.30
C GLY A 216 -16.34 26.89 -6.36
N LYS A 217 -15.11 26.41 -6.17
CA LYS A 217 -14.09 26.31 -7.22
C LYS A 217 -14.07 24.88 -7.75
N VAL A 218 -14.05 24.73 -9.07
CA VAL A 218 -13.88 23.42 -9.71
C VAL A 218 -12.38 23.15 -9.93
N TRP A 219 -11.91 22.04 -9.41
CA TRP A 219 -10.52 21.60 -9.53
C TRP A 219 -10.31 20.86 -10.85
N ILE A 220 -9.09 20.93 -11.38
CA ILE A 220 -8.72 20.31 -12.66
C ILE A 220 -7.66 19.23 -12.40
N MET A 221 -7.96 18.03 -12.88
CA MET A 221 -7.05 16.90 -12.91
C MET A 221 -6.66 16.60 -14.35
N ALA A 222 -5.36 16.63 -14.65
CA ALA A 222 -4.83 16.32 -15.98
C ALA A 222 -4.72 14.80 -16.14
N HIS A 223 -5.48 14.23 -17.05
CA HIS A 223 -5.47 12.81 -17.39
C HIS A 223 -4.11 12.40 -17.96
N ARG A 224 -3.48 11.37 -17.36
CA ARG A 224 -2.13 10.86 -17.68
C ARG A 224 -1.06 11.96 -17.73
N GLY A 225 -1.29 13.03 -16.96
CA GLY A 225 -0.32 14.12 -16.79
C GLY A 225 0.02 14.85 -18.06
N ASN A 226 -0.94 15.16 -18.91
CA ASN A 226 -0.71 15.98 -20.09
C ASN A 226 -1.75 17.09 -20.25
N VAL A 227 -1.45 18.05 -21.15
CA VAL A 227 -2.27 19.25 -21.35
C VAL A 227 -3.02 19.26 -22.69
N ASP A 228 -2.81 18.26 -23.52
CA ASP A 228 -3.26 18.20 -24.92
C ASP A 228 -3.68 16.79 -25.38
N ALA A 229 -4.22 15.98 -24.48
CA ALA A 229 -4.55 14.57 -24.71
C ALA A 229 -3.36 13.70 -25.16
N GLY A 230 -2.12 14.15 -24.91
CA GLY A 230 -0.91 13.39 -25.23
C GLY A 230 -0.45 13.48 -26.68
N TYR A 231 -0.84 14.51 -27.43
CA TYR A 231 -0.40 14.71 -28.81
C TYR A 231 0.94 15.42 -28.91
N GLU A 232 1.21 16.41 -28.08
CA GLU A 232 2.50 17.09 -28.01
C GLU A 232 3.45 16.42 -26.99
N TYR A 233 2.91 16.11 -25.80
CA TYR A 233 3.63 15.43 -24.74
C TYR A 233 3.06 14.04 -24.54
N ALA A 234 3.93 13.02 -24.62
CA ALA A 234 3.48 11.64 -24.46
C ALA A 234 2.79 11.41 -23.09
N PRO A 235 1.70 10.62 -23.03
CA PRO A 235 1.02 10.30 -21.76
C PRO A 235 1.98 9.65 -20.75
N ASN A 236 1.83 9.99 -19.48
CA ASN A 236 2.67 9.48 -18.39
C ASN A 236 4.19 9.81 -18.56
N SER A 237 4.52 10.92 -19.23
CA SER A 237 5.90 11.35 -19.42
C SER A 237 6.30 12.49 -18.50
N PHE A 238 7.59 12.58 -18.15
CA PHE A 238 8.11 13.72 -17.39
C PHE A 238 7.86 15.06 -18.08
N ALA A 239 7.99 15.12 -19.40
CA ALA A 239 7.74 16.33 -20.16
C ALA A 239 6.28 16.80 -20.01
N GLY A 240 5.32 15.86 -20.08
CA GLY A 240 3.91 16.15 -19.85
C GLY A 240 3.65 16.63 -18.42
N PHE A 241 4.17 15.95 -17.43
CA PHE A 241 4.01 16.31 -16.02
C PHE A 241 4.56 17.70 -15.71
N ARG A 242 5.76 18.03 -16.20
CA ARG A 242 6.33 19.37 -16.06
C ARG A 242 5.47 20.42 -16.72
N LYS A 243 4.94 20.11 -17.91
CA LYS A 243 4.05 21.01 -18.64
C LYS A 243 2.75 21.28 -17.88
N CYS A 244 2.19 20.28 -17.21
CA CYS A 244 1.04 20.49 -16.32
C CYS A 244 1.33 21.52 -15.23
N VAL A 245 2.47 21.38 -14.54
CA VAL A 245 2.89 22.32 -13.50
C VAL A 245 3.16 23.72 -14.06
N GLU A 246 3.89 23.82 -15.17
CA GLU A 246 4.21 25.10 -15.84
C GLU A 246 2.97 25.85 -16.32
N SER A 247 1.93 25.12 -16.71
CA SER A 247 0.68 25.74 -17.19
C SER A 247 -0.04 26.57 -16.13
N GLY A 248 0.17 26.26 -14.84
CA GLY A 248 -0.50 26.89 -13.71
C GLY A 248 -2.02 26.68 -13.67
N CYS A 249 -2.56 25.81 -14.55
CA CYS A 249 -3.99 25.54 -14.64
C CYS A 249 -4.36 24.13 -14.10
N VAL A 250 -3.40 23.28 -13.80
CA VAL A 250 -3.61 21.91 -13.29
C VAL A 250 -3.43 21.90 -11.78
N ASP A 251 -4.38 21.35 -11.07
CA ASP A 251 -4.30 21.13 -9.62
C ASP A 251 -3.82 19.71 -9.30
N PHE A 252 -4.26 18.71 -10.08
CA PHE A 252 -3.90 17.31 -9.94
C PHE A 252 -3.32 16.74 -11.24
N ILE A 253 -2.33 15.89 -11.10
CA ILE A 253 -1.89 15.00 -12.16
C ILE A 253 -2.43 13.61 -11.86
N GLU A 254 -3.21 13.05 -12.77
CA GLU A 254 -3.50 11.63 -12.75
C GLU A 254 -2.39 10.90 -13.52
N THR A 255 -1.96 9.75 -13.01
CA THR A 255 -0.97 8.88 -13.62
C THR A 255 -1.19 7.44 -13.23
N ASP A 256 -0.74 6.53 -14.09
CA ASP A 256 -0.97 5.08 -13.99
C ASP A 256 0.26 4.39 -13.39
N ALA A 257 0.12 3.74 -12.25
CA ALA A 257 1.21 3.04 -11.59
C ALA A 257 1.31 1.58 -12.04
N GLN A 258 2.49 1.16 -12.51
CA GLN A 258 2.82 -0.23 -12.82
C GLN A 258 4.08 -0.67 -12.06
N VAL A 259 4.21 -1.99 -11.83
CA VAL A 259 5.33 -2.57 -11.08
C VAL A 259 6.13 -3.49 -12.01
N THR A 260 7.43 -3.25 -12.11
CA THR A 260 8.35 -4.04 -12.93
C THR A 260 8.73 -5.36 -12.26
N LYS A 261 9.40 -6.25 -12.98
CA LYS A 261 9.91 -7.53 -12.48
C LYS A 261 10.80 -7.38 -11.24
N ASP A 262 11.61 -6.34 -11.20
CA ASP A 262 12.53 -6.04 -10.09
C ASP A 262 11.90 -5.11 -9.03
N GLY A 263 10.57 -4.89 -9.10
CA GLY A 263 9.81 -4.17 -8.09
C GLY A 263 9.86 -2.64 -8.20
N VAL A 264 10.43 -2.09 -9.26
CA VAL A 264 10.43 -0.64 -9.51
C VAL A 264 9.04 -0.19 -9.94
N VAL A 265 8.51 0.87 -9.34
CA VAL A 265 7.22 1.46 -9.73
C VAL A 265 7.44 2.49 -10.82
N ILE A 266 6.75 2.33 -11.94
CA ILE A 266 6.83 3.18 -13.13
C ILE A 266 5.48 3.77 -13.50
N CYS A 267 5.48 4.87 -14.26
CA CYS A 267 4.26 5.51 -14.77
C CYS A 267 3.99 5.05 -16.21
N LEU A 268 3.01 4.16 -16.39
CA LEU A 268 2.57 3.67 -17.71
C LEU A 268 1.15 3.10 -17.60
N HIS A 269 0.28 3.40 -18.59
CA HIS A 269 -1.12 3.01 -18.50
C HIS A 269 -1.35 1.50 -18.55
N ASP A 270 -0.86 0.82 -19.60
CA ASP A 270 -1.07 -0.60 -19.76
C ASP A 270 -0.04 -1.41 -18.97
N ASN A 271 -0.38 -2.63 -18.61
CA ASN A 271 0.55 -3.58 -18.00
C ASN A 271 1.53 -4.22 -19.00
N TYR A 272 1.61 -3.65 -20.23
CA TYR A 272 2.52 -4.08 -21.28
C TYR A 272 3.05 -2.88 -22.09
N LEU A 273 4.21 -3.05 -22.74
CA LEU A 273 4.98 -1.98 -23.35
C LEU A 273 4.51 -1.57 -24.74
N SER A 274 4.01 -2.51 -25.56
CA SER A 274 3.86 -2.34 -27.02
C SER A 274 2.92 -1.22 -27.44
N ARG A 275 1.93 -0.85 -26.63
CA ARG A 275 0.97 0.21 -26.95
C ARG A 275 1.55 1.60 -26.80
N PHE A 276 2.21 1.87 -25.67
CA PHE A 276 2.65 3.21 -25.29
C PHE A 276 4.13 3.45 -25.46
N THR A 277 4.91 2.45 -25.95
CA THR A 277 6.32 2.59 -26.23
C THR A 277 6.69 2.07 -27.62
N ASP A 278 7.88 2.35 -28.05
CA ASP A 278 8.44 1.83 -29.32
C ASP A 278 8.87 0.35 -29.24
N TYR A 279 8.55 -0.35 -28.14
CA TYR A 279 8.80 -1.79 -27.97
C TYR A 279 8.30 -2.62 -29.17
N SER A 280 7.13 -2.28 -29.72
CA SER A 280 6.54 -2.93 -30.88
C SER A 280 7.41 -2.83 -32.15
N SER A 281 8.42 -1.95 -32.18
CA SER A 281 9.40 -1.84 -33.26
C SER A 281 10.50 -2.91 -33.16
N TYR A 282 10.61 -3.59 -32.00
CA TYR A 282 11.69 -4.54 -31.69
C TYR A 282 11.19 -5.97 -31.44
N ALA A 283 9.91 -6.12 -31.07
CA ALA A 283 9.33 -7.41 -30.71
C ALA A 283 7.89 -7.54 -31.22
N SER A 284 7.44 -8.77 -31.47
CA SER A 284 6.10 -9.09 -31.95
C SER A 284 5.10 -9.40 -30.85
N ASP A 285 5.54 -9.57 -29.61
CA ASP A 285 4.70 -9.78 -28.45
C ASP A 285 4.25 -8.46 -27.78
N ARG A 286 3.50 -8.52 -26.70
CA ARG A 286 3.03 -7.32 -25.98
C ARG A 286 4.08 -6.71 -25.05
N GLY A 287 5.06 -7.49 -24.59
CA GLY A 287 6.05 -7.07 -23.60
C GLY A 287 5.43 -6.73 -22.25
N TYR A 288 4.94 -7.74 -21.51
CA TYR A 288 4.35 -7.51 -20.20
C TYR A 288 5.38 -6.98 -19.19
N ILE A 289 5.05 -5.87 -18.53
CA ILE A 289 5.94 -5.13 -17.61
C ILE A 289 6.52 -6.04 -16.51
N SER A 290 5.72 -6.97 -15.98
CA SER A 290 6.16 -7.93 -14.96
C SER A 290 7.28 -8.88 -15.40
N GLN A 291 7.61 -8.93 -16.70
CA GLN A 291 8.69 -9.74 -17.25
C GLN A 291 10.01 -8.99 -17.39
N PHE A 292 10.00 -7.66 -17.26
CA PHE A 292 11.15 -6.79 -17.50
C PHE A 292 11.58 -6.07 -16.22
N THR A 293 12.89 -5.93 -16.03
CA THR A 293 13.48 -5.00 -15.08
C THR A 293 13.32 -3.57 -15.58
N TYR A 294 13.42 -2.59 -14.69
CA TYR A 294 13.39 -1.19 -15.12
C TYR A 294 14.55 -0.83 -16.07
N GLU A 295 15.73 -1.39 -15.85
CA GLU A 295 16.88 -1.22 -16.74
C GLU A 295 16.64 -1.70 -18.17
N GLU A 296 15.79 -2.71 -18.35
CA GLU A 296 15.35 -3.17 -19.67
C GLU A 296 14.29 -2.26 -20.26
N ILE A 297 13.33 -1.78 -19.46
CA ILE A 297 12.22 -0.92 -19.89
C ILE A 297 12.72 0.45 -20.35
N LYS A 298 13.65 1.08 -19.64
CA LYS A 298 14.16 2.43 -19.97
C LYS A 298 14.89 2.54 -21.32
N LYS A 299 15.15 1.40 -21.99
CA LYS A 299 15.68 1.38 -23.35
C LYS A 299 14.67 1.84 -24.38
N TYR A 300 13.39 1.72 -24.07
CA TYR A 300 12.28 2.08 -24.94
C TYR A 300 11.82 3.52 -24.71
N ARG A 301 11.26 4.12 -25.76
CA ARG A 301 10.75 5.49 -25.76
C ARG A 301 9.22 5.48 -25.75
N ILE A 302 8.63 6.38 -24.97
CA ILE A 302 7.19 6.53 -24.92
C ILE A 302 6.68 7.15 -26.22
N LYS A 303 5.51 6.70 -26.68
CA LYS A 303 4.82 7.26 -27.83
C LYS A 303 3.74 8.25 -27.40
N THR A 304 3.58 9.30 -28.20
CA THR A 304 2.43 10.19 -28.14
C THR A 304 1.15 9.47 -28.55
N THR A 305 0.00 10.07 -28.32
CA THR A 305 -1.32 9.50 -28.63
C THR A 305 -1.50 9.19 -30.13
N ASP A 306 -0.86 9.97 -31.02
CA ASP A 306 -0.85 9.71 -32.48
C ASP A 306 0.24 8.71 -32.92
N GLY A 307 0.95 8.10 -31.96
CA GLY A 307 1.91 7.04 -32.19
C GLY A 307 3.33 7.49 -32.54
N LYS A 308 3.63 8.80 -32.51
CA LYS A 308 5.00 9.29 -32.71
C LYS A 308 5.88 8.90 -31.52
N VAL A 309 7.07 8.43 -31.80
CA VAL A 309 8.07 8.10 -30.76
C VAL A 309 8.64 9.42 -30.23
N SER A 310 8.53 9.64 -28.91
CA SER A 310 9.14 10.78 -28.24
C SER A 310 10.60 10.50 -27.88
N ASP A 311 11.29 11.48 -27.31
CA ASP A 311 12.61 11.31 -26.70
C ASP A 311 12.54 10.84 -25.22
N GLN A 312 11.33 10.73 -24.68
CA GLN A 312 11.08 10.41 -23.27
C GLN A 312 11.17 8.91 -23.01
N ILE A 313 11.80 8.53 -21.91
CA ILE A 313 11.74 7.18 -21.34
C ILE A 313 10.54 7.07 -20.40
N VAL A 314 10.15 5.83 -20.09
CA VAL A 314 9.15 5.58 -19.05
C VAL A 314 9.73 6.03 -17.69
N PRO A 315 9.12 7.00 -16.99
CA PRO A 315 9.65 7.50 -15.74
C PRO A 315 9.33 6.56 -14.58
N THR A 316 10.16 6.58 -13.53
CA THR A 316 9.79 5.97 -12.26
C THR A 316 8.84 6.88 -11.49
N LEU A 317 7.92 6.30 -10.74
CA LEU A 317 7.04 7.07 -9.85
C LEU A 317 7.87 7.83 -8.80
N LYS A 318 8.96 7.24 -8.32
CA LYS A 318 9.87 7.86 -7.36
C LYS A 318 10.45 9.17 -7.89
N ASP A 319 10.98 9.16 -9.13
CA ASP A 319 11.56 10.36 -9.73
C ASP A 319 10.50 11.45 -9.95
N VAL A 320 9.29 11.05 -10.41
CA VAL A 320 8.16 11.97 -10.62
C VAL A 320 7.75 12.64 -9.31
N LEU A 321 7.53 11.87 -8.27
CA LEU A 321 7.13 12.41 -6.96
C LEU A 321 8.22 13.26 -6.33
N THR A 322 9.49 12.86 -6.45
CA THR A 322 10.62 13.62 -5.91
C THR A 322 10.74 15.00 -6.56
N GLU A 323 10.58 15.08 -7.89
CA GLU A 323 10.72 16.35 -8.61
C GLU A 323 9.52 17.27 -8.43
N LEU A 324 8.31 16.71 -8.40
CA LEU A 324 7.07 17.48 -8.43
C LEU A 324 6.40 17.63 -7.06
N ARG A 325 7.00 17.07 -6.02
CA ARG A 325 6.56 17.24 -4.65
C ARG A 325 6.39 18.73 -4.30
N GLY A 326 5.25 19.06 -3.68
CA GLY A 326 4.92 20.42 -3.29
C GLY A 326 4.46 21.34 -4.44
N LYS A 327 4.45 20.86 -5.69
CA LYS A 327 4.07 21.68 -6.86
C LYS A 327 2.68 21.35 -7.39
N VAL A 328 2.24 20.09 -7.22
CA VAL A 328 0.98 19.57 -7.74
C VAL A 328 0.59 18.32 -6.94
N TRP A 329 -0.70 18.03 -6.86
CA TRP A 329 -1.21 16.78 -6.27
C TRP A 329 -1.31 15.67 -7.30
N PHE A 330 -1.38 14.42 -6.82
CA PHE A 330 -1.42 13.24 -7.68
C PHE A 330 -2.64 12.36 -7.39
N ASN A 331 -3.15 11.75 -8.45
CA ASN A 331 -4.07 10.62 -8.38
C ASN A 331 -3.41 9.44 -9.08
N LEU A 332 -3.18 8.33 -8.36
CA LEU A 332 -2.60 7.12 -8.92
C LEU A 332 -3.69 6.16 -9.33
N ASP A 333 -3.84 5.92 -10.62
CA ASP A 333 -4.69 4.87 -11.18
C ASP A 333 -3.97 3.50 -11.16
N LYS A 334 -4.70 2.45 -11.50
CA LYS A 334 -4.27 1.04 -11.47
C LYS A 334 -3.97 0.50 -10.07
N CYS A 335 -4.66 1.03 -9.05
CA CYS A 335 -4.50 0.59 -7.66
C CYS A 335 -5.69 -0.24 -7.14
N SER A 336 -6.65 -0.61 -8.01
CA SER A 336 -7.81 -1.45 -7.63
C SER A 336 -7.44 -2.92 -7.47
N ASP A 337 -8.28 -3.71 -6.79
CA ASP A 337 -8.12 -5.17 -6.61
C ASP A 337 -8.08 -5.94 -7.95
N THR A 338 -8.63 -5.35 -9.03
CA THR A 338 -8.59 -5.92 -10.37
C THR A 338 -7.28 -5.64 -11.11
N ASP A 339 -6.54 -4.62 -10.68
CA ASP A 339 -5.29 -4.21 -11.31
C ASP A 339 -4.07 -4.75 -10.58
N LYS A 340 -4.11 -4.78 -9.25
CA LYS A 340 -2.98 -5.10 -8.38
C LYS A 340 -3.40 -5.98 -7.19
N ASP A 341 -2.56 -6.92 -6.84
CA ASP A 341 -2.60 -7.59 -5.54
C ASP A 341 -1.95 -6.72 -4.43
N ILE A 342 -2.06 -7.18 -3.20
CA ILE A 342 -1.53 -6.46 -2.03
C ILE A 342 0.00 -6.30 -2.10
N GLU A 343 0.73 -7.27 -2.67
CA GLU A 343 2.18 -7.17 -2.81
C GLU A 343 2.58 -6.01 -3.74
N MET A 344 1.88 -5.85 -4.87
CA MET A 344 2.13 -4.74 -5.79
C MET A 344 1.71 -3.39 -5.19
N ILE A 345 0.55 -3.34 -4.50
CA ILE A 345 0.08 -2.12 -3.82
C ILE A 345 1.05 -1.68 -2.73
N SER A 346 1.64 -2.62 -1.97
CA SER A 346 2.62 -2.27 -0.95
C SER A 346 3.84 -1.57 -1.54
N LYS A 347 4.34 -2.04 -2.68
CA LYS A 347 5.47 -1.39 -3.39
C LYS A 347 5.14 0.04 -3.83
N ILE A 348 3.93 0.28 -4.34
CA ILE A 348 3.47 1.63 -4.72
C ILE A 348 3.36 2.52 -3.48
N TYR A 349 2.73 2.02 -2.42
CA TYR A 349 2.60 2.73 -1.14
C TYR A 349 3.96 3.09 -0.56
N ASP A 350 4.93 2.16 -0.56
CA ASP A 350 6.26 2.38 -0.03
C ASP A 350 7.00 3.49 -0.79
N VAL A 351 6.90 3.52 -2.12
CA VAL A 351 7.47 4.61 -2.93
C VAL A 351 6.84 5.96 -2.57
N VAL A 352 5.51 6.04 -2.47
CA VAL A 352 4.82 7.29 -2.10
C VAL A 352 5.23 7.75 -0.71
N LYS A 353 5.33 6.82 0.24
CA LYS A 353 5.77 7.08 1.61
C LYS A 353 7.22 7.52 1.68
N GLU A 354 8.14 6.84 0.97
CA GLU A 354 9.56 7.20 0.93
C GLU A 354 9.79 8.60 0.34
N CYS A 355 8.98 8.99 -0.64
CA CYS A 355 9.01 10.34 -1.20
C CYS A 355 8.37 11.40 -0.28
N GLY A 356 7.79 10.99 0.86
CA GLY A 356 7.07 11.91 1.75
C GLY A 356 5.82 12.51 1.11
N CYS A 357 5.10 11.73 0.29
CA CYS A 357 3.98 12.22 -0.52
C CYS A 357 2.62 11.60 -0.15
N LEU A 358 2.50 10.92 1.02
CA LEU A 358 1.24 10.27 1.42
C LEU A 358 0.07 11.25 1.57
N ASP A 359 0.35 12.50 1.89
CA ASP A 359 -0.63 13.59 1.99
C ASP A 359 -0.93 14.29 0.65
N MET A 360 -0.14 14.00 -0.39
CA MET A 360 -0.25 14.60 -1.73
C MET A 360 -0.76 13.63 -2.79
N VAL A 361 -0.90 12.35 -2.45
CA VAL A 361 -1.24 11.29 -3.40
C VAL A 361 -2.53 10.61 -2.99
N GLN A 362 -3.47 10.51 -3.93
CA GLN A 362 -4.67 9.71 -3.81
C GLN A 362 -4.46 8.39 -4.56
N PHE A 363 -4.82 7.27 -3.94
CA PHE A 363 -4.85 5.97 -4.58
C PHE A 363 -6.25 5.70 -5.11
N TYR A 364 -6.41 5.62 -6.42
CA TYR A 364 -7.68 5.22 -7.03
C TYR A 364 -7.87 3.72 -6.91
N VAL A 365 -8.79 3.32 -6.07
CA VAL A 365 -9.04 1.92 -5.72
C VAL A 365 -10.19 1.27 -6.52
N GLY A 366 -10.78 1.99 -7.46
CA GLY A 366 -11.87 1.49 -8.27
C GLY A 366 -13.18 1.28 -7.50
N ASN A 367 -14.12 0.62 -8.14
CA ASN A 367 -15.43 0.31 -7.56
C ASN A 367 -15.50 -1.07 -6.88
N SER A 368 -14.46 -1.89 -7.05
CA SER A 368 -14.31 -3.22 -6.46
C SER A 368 -13.10 -3.34 -5.53
N GLY A 369 -12.35 -2.25 -5.34
CA GLY A 369 -11.07 -2.22 -4.64
C GLY A 369 -11.18 -2.28 -3.12
N THR A 370 -11.93 -3.25 -2.56
CA THR A 370 -12.15 -3.32 -1.11
C THR A 370 -10.94 -3.85 -0.35
N SER A 371 -10.18 -4.81 -0.89
CA SER A 371 -8.99 -5.37 -0.23
C SER A 371 -7.85 -4.37 -0.23
N ASN A 372 -7.57 -3.74 -1.37
CA ASN A 372 -6.54 -2.72 -1.50
C ASN A 372 -6.90 -1.46 -0.70
N ALA A 373 -8.17 -1.01 -0.75
CA ALA A 373 -8.66 0.10 0.05
C ALA A 373 -8.48 -0.15 1.55
N LYS A 374 -8.84 -1.33 2.01
CA LYS A 374 -8.68 -1.74 3.41
C LYS A 374 -7.19 -1.73 3.79
N TRP A 375 -6.35 -2.39 3.02
CA TRP A 375 -4.91 -2.46 3.30
C TRP A 375 -4.28 -1.06 3.37
N LEU A 376 -4.55 -0.19 2.39
CA LEU A 376 -4.02 1.18 2.32
C LEU A 376 -4.46 2.05 3.50
N THR A 377 -5.71 1.91 3.97
CA THR A 377 -6.25 2.73 5.06
C THR A 377 -5.92 2.20 6.45
N GLU A 378 -5.55 0.93 6.58
CA GLU A 378 -5.13 0.30 7.85
C GLU A 378 -3.62 0.40 8.11
N GLN A 379 -2.84 1.01 7.21
CA GLN A 379 -1.41 1.22 7.46
C GLN A 379 -1.18 2.18 8.65
N PRO A 380 -0.04 2.07 9.38
CA PRO A 380 0.30 3.01 10.44
C PRO A 380 0.28 4.48 10.01
N CYS A 381 0.61 4.73 8.74
CA CYS A 381 0.43 6.01 8.06
C CYS A 381 -0.58 5.81 6.94
N PRO A 382 -1.89 5.99 7.20
CA PRO A 382 -2.92 5.66 6.22
C PRO A 382 -2.78 6.46 4.92
N ALA A 383 -2.90 5.78 3.80
CA ALA A 383 -2.97 6.44 2.50
C ALA A 383 -4.33 7.09 2.25
N ILE A 384 -4.38 8.14 1.46
CA ILE A 384 -5.62 8.74 0.98
C ILE A 384 -6.12 7.90 -0.20
N ILE A 385 -7.32 7.36 -0.10
CA ILE A 385 -7.95 6.64 -1.19
C ILE A 385 -8.98 7.51 -1.92
N SER A 386 -9.16 7.23 -3.21
CA SER A 386 -10.21 7.81 -4.05
C SER A 386 -11.08 6.67 -4.58
N PRO A 387 -12.20 6.35 -3.93
CA PRO A 387 -13.09 5.28 -4.38
C PRO A 387 -13.94 5.72 -5.55
N HIS A 388 -14.30 4.77 -6.41
CA HIS A 388 -15.27 4.96 -7.47
C HIS A 388 -16.65 4.43 -7.02
N ALA A 389 -17.68 5.28 -6.98
CA ALA A 389 -19.01 4.91 -6.54
C ALA A 389 -20.09 5.42 -7.51
N ASN A 390 -20.65 4.49 -8.28
CA ASN A 390 -21.75 4.74 -9.22
C ASN A 390 -23.11 4.27 -8.70
N SER A 391 -23.17 3.78 -7.46
CA SER A 391 -24.38 3.30 -6.82
C SER A 391 -24.31 3.41 -5.29
N SER A 392 -25.44 3.45 -4.63
CA SER A 392 -25.52 3.48 -3.16
C SER A 392 -24.82 2.28 -2.51
N LYS A 393 -24.85 1.10 -3.16
CA LYS A 393 -24.16 -0.10 -2.66
C LYS A 393 -22.63 0.09 -2.69
N GLN A 394 -22.07 0.61 -3.76
CA GLN A 394 -20.64 0.89 -3.89
C GLN A 394 -20.20 1.97 -2.89
N LEU A 395 -20.96 3.06 -2.82
CA LEU A 395 -20.68 4.14 -1.86
C LEU A 395 -20.70 3.64 -0.41
N ALA A 396 -21.71 2.85 -0.02
CA ALA A 396 -21.80 2.27 1.32
C ALA A 396 -20.61 1.34 1.63
N ALA A 397 -20.16 0.53 0.66
CA ALA A 397 -18.99 -0.32 0.85
C ALA A 397 -17.73 0.50 1.10
N MET A 398 -17.53 1.59 0.37
CA MET A 398 -16.33 2.43 0.48
C MET A 398 -16.33 3.33 1.71
N THR A 399 -17.50 3.74 2.24
CA THR A 399 -17.58 4.56 3.45
C THR A 399 -17.09 3.84 4.71
N SER A 400 -16.94 2.52 4.67
CA SER A 400 -16.31 1.76 5.76
C SER A 400 -14.77 1.90 5.79
N PHE A 401 -14.15 2.42 4.73
CA PHE A 401 -12.69 2.59 4.61
C PHE A 401 -12.34 4.08 4.64
N ARG A 402 -11.85 4.55 5.74
CA ARG A 402 -11.43 5.94 5.94
C ARG A 402 -9.94 6.01 6.25
N PRO A 403 -9.19 7.07 5.84
CA PRO A 403 -9.71 8.30 5.25
C PRO A 403 -9.91 8.22 3.73
N PHE A 404 -10.98 8.83 3.21
CA PHE A 404 -11.05 9.30 1.85
C PHE A 404 -11.71 10.68 1.81
N TYR A 405 -11.33 11.50 0.85
CA TYR A 405 -11.83 12.88 0.69
C TYR A 405 -12.53 13.07 -0.65
N PHE A 406 -12.31 12.17 -1.58
CA PHE A 406 -12.77 12.26 -2.96
C PHE A 406 -13.55 11.00 -3.34
N VAL A 407 -14.59 11.19 -4.14
CA VAL A 407 -15.43 10.12 -4.69
C VAL A 407 -15.48 10.29 -6.20
N GLN A 408 -14.96 9.31 -6.93
CA GLN A 408 -15.05 9.31 -8.38
C GLN A 408 -16.39 8.74 -8.85
N ILE A 409 -16.99 9.39 -9.85
CA ILE A 409 -18.28 9.00 -10.43
C ILE A 409 -18.11 8.94 -11.94
N SER A 410 -18.57 7.87 -12.58
CA SER A 410 -18.49 7.78 -14.02
C SER A 410 -19.38 8.82 -14.70
N THR A 411 -18.91 9.35 -15.82
CA THR A 411 -19.67 10.27 -16.68
C THR A 411 -21.03 9.69 -17.06
N ALA A 412 -21.09 8.39 -17.39
CA ALA A 412 -22.33 7.70 -17.73
C ALA A 412 -23.36 7.71 -16.58
N THR A 413 -22.91 7.53 -15.34
CA THR A 413 -23.80 7.64 -14.16
C THR A 413 -24.38 9.05 -14.05
N LEU A 414 -23.57 10.09 -14.19
CA LEU A 414 -24.02 11.48 -14.11
C LEU A 414 -24.87 11.93 -15.28
N GLN A 415 -24.65 11.36 -16.47
CA GLN A 415 -25.52 11.59 -17.61
C GLN A 415 -26.92 11.01 -17.40
N SER A 416 -27.00 9.83 -16.78
CA SER A 416 -28.27 9.15 -16.48
C SER A 416 -28.98 9.72 -15.25
N ASP A 417 -28.24 10.07 -14.20
CA ASP A 417 -28.76 10.65 -12.95
C ASP A 417 -27.81 11.69 -12.38
N ILE A 418 -28.03 12.95 -12.74
CA ILE A 418 -27.24 14.07 -12.23
C ILE A 418 -27.40 14.30 -10.73
N SER A 419 -28.52 13.86 -10.14
CA SER A 419 -28.77 14.01 -8.70
C SER A 419 -27.81 13.17 -7.84
N TRP A 420 -27.14 12.19 -8.46
CA TRP A 420 -26.13 11.36 -7.82
C TRP A 420 -24.95 12.18 -7.26
N LEU A 421 -24.61 13.34 -7.87
CA LEU A 421 -23.61 14.26 -7.34
C LEU A 421 -23.90 14.68 -5.90
N ARG A 422 -25.16 14.95 -5.57
CA ARG A 422 -25.55 15.33 -4.19
C ARG A 422 -25.36 14.17 -3.23
N THR A 423 -25.76 12.97 -3.63
CA THR A 423 -25.65 11.75 -2.78
C THR A 423 -24.20 11.41 -2.50
N ALA A 424 -23.35 11.36 -3.53
CA ALA A 424 -21.93 11.09 -3.41
C ALA A 424 -21.18 12.23 -2.70
N GLY A 425 -21.57 13.48 -2.97
CA GLY A 425 -21.01 14.70 -2.35
C GLY A 425 -21.24 14.80 -0.83
N ALA A 426 -22.17 14.04 -0.28
CA ALA A 426 -22.33 13.90 1.17
C ALA A 426 -21.20 13.07 1.81
N ALA A 427 -20.53 12.20 1.03
CA ALA A 427 -19.44 11.36 1.50
C ALA A 427 -18.06 11.98 1.25
N GLY A 428 -17.88 12.78 0.20
CA GLY A 428 -16.61 13.41 -0.17
C GLY A 428 -16.76 14.33 -1.37
N LEU A 429 -15.67 15.00 -1.75
CA LEU A 429 -15.61 15.81 -2.97
C LEU A 429 -15.78 14.92 -4.21
N THR A 430 -16.58 15.38 -5.15
CA THR A 430 -16.97 14.59 -6.33
C THR A 430 -16.04 14.85 -7.50
N ILE A 431 -15.65 13.77 -8.17
CA ILE A 431 -14.80 13.81 -9.37
C ILE A 431 -15.52 13.08 -10.50
N THR A 432 -15.46 13.61 -11.71
CA THR A 432 -15.84 12.88 -12.93
C THR A 432 -14.89 13.19 -14.08
N ASN A 433 -15.02 12.42 -15.17
CA ASN A 433 -14.13 12.48 -16.32
C ASN A 433 -14.78 13.19 -17.50
N ILE A 434 -14.02 14.02 -18.20
CA ILE A 434 -14.34 14.56 -19.53
C ILE A 434 -13.19 14.18 -20.46
N LEU A 435 -13.20 12.92 -20.91
CA LEU A 435 -12.12 12.26 -21.64
C LEU A 435 -12.62 11.75 -23.00
N ASP A 436 -11.69 11.32 -23.84
CA ASP A 436 -11.94 10.70 -25.14
C ASP A 436 -12.90 11.54 -26.01
N ASP A 437 -14.00 10.97 -26.51
CA ASP A 437 -14.98 11.66 -27.34
C ASP A 437 -15.60 12.88 -26.64
N ASN A 438 -15.85 12.81 -25.33
CA ASN A 438 -16.35 13.94 -24.55
C ASN A 438 -15.29 15.03 -24.39
N GLY A 439 -14.03 14.65 -24.23
CA GLY A 439 -12.88 15.57 -24.18
C GLY A 439 -12.68 16.27 -25.53
N GLN A 440 -12.76 15.52 -26.62
CA GLN A 440 -12.66 16.08 -27.97
C GLN A 440 -13.83 17.03 -28.29
N ALA A 441 -15.08 16.65 -27.97
CA ALA A 441 -16.25 17.49 -28.12
C ALA A 441 -16.11 18.81 -27.32
N PHE A 442 -15.59 18.72 -26.09
CA PHE A 442 -15.28 19.90 -25.27
C PHE A 442 -14.22 20.79 -25.94
N LYS A 443 -13.13 20.22 -26.44
CA LYS A 443 -12.08 20.93 -27.18
C LYS A 443 -12.63 21.69 -28.40
N GLU A 444 -13.62 21.12 -29.06
CA GLU A 444 -14.34 21.70 -30.21
C GLU A 444 -15.40 22.75 -29.83
N GLY A 445 -15.54 23.05 -28.54
CA GLY A 445 -16.42 24.08 -28.02
C GLY A 445 -17.76 23.62 -27.48
N ASN A 446 -18.03 22.31 -27.41
CA ASN A 446 -19.25 21.79 -26.80
C ASN A 446 -19.08 21.70 -25.26
N THR A 447 -19.50 22.71 -24.54
CA THR A 447 -19.41 22.80 -23.07
C THR A 447 -20.61 22.22 -22.35
N THR A 448 -21.64 21.75 -23.05
CA THR A 448 -22.93 21.33 -22.48
C THR A 448 -22.80 20.33 -21.34
N LEU A 449 -21.91 19.33 -21.47
CA LEU A 449 -21.74 18.30 -20.49
C LEU A 449 -21.06 18.79 -19.22
N ILE A 450 -19.98 19.56 -19.35
CA ILE A 450 -19.29 20.12 -18.21
C ILE A 450 -20.14 21.18 -17.50
N ASP A 451 -20.85 22.03 -18.24
CA ASP A 451 -21.75 23.02 -17.66
C ASP A 451 -22.87 22.38 -16.83
N LYS A 452 -23.44 21.26 -17.33
CA LYS A 452 -24.43 20.47 -16.59
C LYS A 452 -23.85 19.96 -15.28
N PHE A 453 -22.66 19.39 -15.29
CA PHE A 453 -22.03 18.79 -14.10
C PHE A 453 -21.61 19.87 -13.09
N VAL A 454 -20.95 20.94 -13.54
CA VAL A 454 -20.54 22.05 -12.72
C VAL A 454 -21.74 22.79 -12.13
N GLY A 455 -22.81 22.97 -12.91
CA GLY A 455 -24.07 23.56 -12.46
C GLY A 455 -24.75 22.71 -11.38
N ALA A 456 -24.56 21.41 -11.39
CA ALA A 456 -25.07 20.48 -10.39
C ALA A 456 -24.17 20.31 -9.14
N GLY A 457 -22.99 20.96 -9.11
CA GLY A 457 -22.11 20.99 -7.96
C GLY A 457 -20.93 20.02 -8.02
N LEU A 458 -20.45 19.68 -9.22
CA LEU A 458 -19.20 18.94 -9.38
C LEU A 458 -18.00 19.70 -8.77
N ASP A 459 -17.17 19.01 -8.00
CA ASP A 459 -16.02 19.62 -7.32
C ASP A 459 -14.73 19.53 -8.16
N MET A 460 -14.54 18.46 -8.94
CA MET A 460 -13.31 18.24 -9.72
C MET A 460 -13.64 17.57 -11.07
N VAL A 461 -12.93 17.96 -12.11
CA VAL A 461 -12.97 17.35 -13.43
C VAL A 461 -11.62 16.78 -13.81
N GLN A 462 -11.56 15.51 -14.17
CA GLN A 462 -10.42 14.91 -14.87
C GLN A 462 -10.64 15.09 -16.37
N CYS A 463 -9.65 15.64 -17.08
CA CYS A 463 -9.82 15.96 -18.49
C CYS A 463 -8.53 15.83 -19.30
N ASP A 464 -8.69 15.67 -20.61
CA ASP A 464 -7.61 15.59 -21.60
C ASP A 464 -7.08 16.99 -22.00
N TYR A 465 -7.86 18.06 -21.77
CA TYR A 465 -7.57 19.42 -22.19
C TYR A 465 -7.69 20.41 -21.00
N PRO A 466 -6.80 20.32 -20.01
CA PRO A 466 -6.90 21.11 -18.78
C PRO A 466 -6.72 22.61 -19.00
N VAL A 467 -5.98 23.05 -20.03
CA VAL A 467 -5.79 24.48 -20.34
C VAL A 467 -7.10 25.10 -20.82
N GLU A 468 -7.79 24.45 -21.73
CA GLU A 468 -9.10 24.88 -22.22
C GLU A 468 -10.16 24.78 -21.11
N MET A 469 -10.08 23.76 -20.28
CA MET A 469 -10.96 23.59 -19.13
C MET A 469 -10.80 24.73 -18.13
N ASP A 470 -9.58 25.12 -17.78
CA ASP A 470 -9.31 26.26 -16.91
C ASP A 470 -9.89 27.55 -17.48
N LYS A 471 -9.63 27.80 -18.77
CA LYS A 471 -10.17 28.99 -19.47
C LYS A 471 -11.71 29.01 -19.43
N HIS A 472 -12.35 27.89 -19.69
CA HIS A 472 -13.81 27.78 -19.64
C HIS A 472 -14.35 27.99 -18.22
N LEU A 473 -13.82 27.30 -17.22
CA LEU A 473 -14.26 27.42 -15.83
C LEU A 473 -14.10 28.85 -15.29
N ARG A 474 -13.01 29.55 -15.65
CA ARG A 474 -12.83 30.99 -15.32
C ARG A 474 -13.88 31.86 -15.99
N SER A 475 -14.25 31.58 -17.24
CA SER A 475 -15.24 32.35 -17.97
C SER A 475 -16.64 32.30 -17.36
N ILE A 476 -16.96 31.21 -16.65
CA ILE A 476 -18.24 30.99 -15.95
C ILE A 476 -18.13 31.23 -14.42
N GLY A 477 -17.01 31.78 -13.93
CA GLY A 477 -16.80 32.13 -12.51
C GLY A 477 -16.69 30.93 -11.58
N LYS A 478 -16.22 29.79 -12.08
CA LYS A 478 -16.06 28.53 -11.30
C LYS A 478 -14.61 28.19 -11.00
N ARG A 479 -13.68 29.08 -11.39
CA ARG A 479 -12.24 28.93 -11.09
C ARG A 479 -11.54 30.30 -10.97
#